data_823a7df53b03062005f91c841b7a7244
#
_entry.id   823a7df53b03062005f91c841b7a7244
#
_cell.length_a   1.000
_cell.length_b   1.000
_cell.length_c   1.000
_cell.angle_alpha   90.00
_cell.angle_beta   90.00
_cell.angle_gamma   90.00
#
_symmetry.space_group_name_H-M   'P 1'
#
loop_
_entity.id
_entity.type
_entity.pdbx_description
1 polymer ?
#
loop_
_entity_poly.entity_id
_entity_poly.type
_entity_poly.pdbx_seq_one_letter_code
_entity_poly.pdbx_strand_id
1 'polypeptide(L)'
;MIITGFFAGVVMSIVYVCLSIPGGIYLGIITGLVALIPFVLPLFYLILSLVIFAIYGYVSALVLLGFGILVNLFTDNILQPKIVNKHTEISFVTSFIGIICGLETIGILGIFIGPVVFNLAITFIKKTLQRQKD
;
A
#
# COMPACT_ATOMS: atom_id res chain seq x y z
N MET A 1 -6.81 0.52 -6.88
CA MET A 1 -5.46 0.72 -6.30
C MET A 1 -4.94 2.15 -6.44
N ILE A 2 -4.92 2.76 -7.65
CA ILE A 2 -4.44 4.14 -7.83
C ILE A 2 -5.25 5.15 -7.00
N ILE A 3 -6.57 5.04 -7.01
CA ILE A 3 -7.47 5.94 -6.25
C ILE A 3 -7.26 5.78 -4.74
N THR A 4 -7.08 4.56 -4.26
CA THR A 4 -6.79 4.26 -2.86
C THR A 4 -5.44 4.81 -2.42
N GLY A 5 -4.41 4.66 -3.25
CA GLY A 5 -3.10 5.23 -3.01
C GLY A 5 -3.12 6.76 -2.99
N PHE A 6 -3.83 7.37 -3.95
CA PHE A 6 -4.00 8.82 -3.99
C PHE A 6 -4.71 9.35 -2.74
N PHE A 7 -5.80 8.69 -2.33
CA PHE A 7 -6.53 9.06 -1.12
C PHE A 7 -5.64 8.95 0.13
N ALA A 8 -4.96 7.81 0.31
CA ALA A 8 -4.06 7.60 1.44
C ALA A 8 -2.93 8.64 1.46
N GLY A 9 -2.34 8.94 0.31
CA GLY A 9 -1.28 9.94 0.17
C GLY A 9 -1.73 11.35 0.55
N VAL A 10 -2.91 11.78 0.07
CA VAL A 10 -3.46 13.11 0.37
C VAL A 10 -3.80 13.24 1.86
N VAL A 11 -4.51 12.26 2.43
CA VAL A 11 -4.90 12.29 3.85
C VAL A 11 -3.65 12.29 4.74
N MET A 12 -2.68 11.45 4.45
CA MET A 12 -1.45 11.39 5.24
C MET A 12 -0.57 12.62 5.05
N SER A 13 -0.57 13.26 3.88
CA SER A 13 0.09 14.56 3.69
C SER A 13 -0.43 15.61 4.67
N ILE A 14 -1.75 15.68 4.85
CA ILE A 14 -2.38 16.61 5.80
C ILE A 14 -1.92 16.29 7.22
N VAL A 15 -1.90 15.01 7.61
CA VAL A 15 -1.45 14.59 8.94
C VAL A 15 0.02 14.97 9.17
N TYR A 16 0.90 14.75 8.20
CA TYR A 16 2.32 15.10 8.31
C TYR A 16 2.52 16.61 8.44
N VAL A 17 1.79 17.41 7.68
CA VAL A 17 1.83 18.88 7.79
C VAL A 17 1.29 19.34 9.14
N CYS A 18 0.20 18.78 9.64
CA CYS A 18 -0.36 19.09 10.97
C CYS A 18 0.62 18.73 12.10
N LEU A 19 1.42 17.69 11.94
CA LEU A 19 2.48 17.33 12.88
C LEU A 19 3.75 18.18 12.72
N SER A 20 3.73 19.19 11.84
CA SER A 20 4.88 20.06 11.53
C SER A 20 6.12 19.30 11.07
N ILE A 21 5.92 18.17 10.39
CA ILE A 21 7.03 17.37 9.86
C ILE A 21 7.53 18.05 8.58
N PRO A 22 8.83 18.45 8.51
CA PRO A 22 9.37 19.06 7.30
C PRO A 22 9.29 18.07 6.13
N GLY A 23 8.79 18.54 5.00
CA GLY A 23 8.60 17.69 3.83
C GLY A 23 7.36 16.78 3.90
N GLY A 24 6.38 17.09 4.75
CA GLY A 24 5.15 16.29 4.91
C GLY A 24 4.41 15.99 3.60
N ILE A 25 4.44 16.93 2.64
CA ILE A 25 3.85 16.74 1.31
C ILE A 25 4.59 15.64 0.53
N TYR A 26 5.94 15.66 0.55
CA TYR A 26 6.75 14.64 -0.10
C TYR A 26 6.55 13.26 0.54
N LEU A 27 6.48 13.20 1.87
CA LEU A 27 6.16 11.97 2.60
C LEU A 27 4.77 11.43 2.24
N GLY A 28 3.79 12.32 2.03
CA GLY A 28 2.47 11.93 1.57
C GLY A 28 2.47 11.35 0.16
N ILE A 29 3.24 11.91 -0.76
CA ILE A 29 3.41 11.37 -2.10
C ILE A 29 4.03 9.97 -2.03
N ILE A 30 5.09 9.80 -1.23
CA ILE A 30 5.73 8.50 -1.01
C ILE A 30 4.73 7.50 -0.41
N THR A 31 3.95 7.93 0.59
CA THR A 31 2.90 7.10 1.19
C THR A 31 1.87 6.65 0.15
N GLY A 32 1.45 7.56 -0.73
CA GLY A 32 0.55 7.24 -1.82
C GLY A 32 1.11 6.22 -2.82
N LEU A 33 2.40 6.31 -3.14
CA LEU A 33 3.09 5.33 -3.98
C LEU A 33 3.25 3.98 -3.28
N VAL A 34 3.61 3.98 -2.00
CA VAL A 34 3.72 2.76 -1.18
C VAL A 34 2.36 2.07 -1.03
N ALA A 35 1.27 2.85 -0.97
CA ALA A 35 -0.09 2.32 -0.89
C ALA A 35 -0.54 1.53 -2.13
N LEU A 36 0.19 1.63 -3.24
CA LEU A 36 -0.05 0.79 -4.42
C LEU A 36 0.33 -0.68 -4.17
N ILE A 37 1.16 -0.93 -3.17
CA ILE A 37 1.63 -2.27 -2.84
C ILE A 37 0.84 -2.75 -1.61
N PRO A 38 -0.01 -3.77 -1.76
CA PRO A 38 -0.74 -4.31 -0.62
C PRO A 38 0.22 -4.81 0.46
N PHE A 39 -0.15 -4.63 1.72
CA PHE A 39 0.60 -5.03 2.93
C PHE A 39 1.92 -4.28 3.23
N VAL A 40 2.46 -3.51 2.32
CA VAL A 40 3.68 -2.71 2.58
C VAL A 40 3.33 -1.45 3.38
N LEU A 41 2.13 -0.93 3.21
CA LEU A 41 1.68 0.32 3.85
C LEU A 41 1.74 0.27 5.39
N PRO A 42 1.23 -0.76 6.09
CA PRO A 42 1.36 -0.85 7.55
C PRO A 42 2.81 -0.90 8.02
N LEU A 43 3.65 -1.63 7.31
CA LEU A 43 5.08 -1.71 7.61
C LEU A 43 5.76 -0.35 7.42
N PHE A 44 5.39 0.37 6.38
CA PHE A 44 5.88 1.74 6.12
C PHE A 44 5.51 2.69 7.26
N TYR A 45 4.24 2.65 7.73
CA TYR A 45 3.83 3.48 8.88
C TYR A 45 4.57 3.12 10.16
N LEU A 46 4.87 1.85 10.37
CA LEU A 46 5.63 1.40 11.53
C LEU A 46 7.07 1.94 11.49
N ILE A 47 7.75 1.80 10.37
CA ILE A 47 9.12 2.31 10.17
C ILE A 47 9.14 3.83 10.31
N LEU A 48 8.20 4.51 9.65
CA LEU A 48 8.12 5.97 9.70
C LEU A 48 7.81 6.48 11.11
N SER A 49 6.94 5.79 11.86
CA SER A 49 6.65 6.15 13.24
C SER A 49 7.86 6.01 14.16
N LEU A 50 8.70 5.00 13.94
CA LEU A 50 9.95 4.83 14.69
C LEU A 50 10.93 5.98 14.43
N VAL A 51 11.07 6.39 13.17
CA VAL A 51 11.92 7.56 12.81
C VAL A 51 11.38 8.83 13.44
N ILE A 52 10.07 9.05 13.38
CA ILE A 52 9.43 10.23 13.97
C ILE A 52 9.49 10.21 15.50
N PHE A 53 9.40 9.05 16.11
CA PHE A 53 9.61 8.88 17.54
C PHE A 53 11.00 9.39 17.97
N ALA A 54 12.04 9.06 17.21
CA ALA A 54 13.41 9.47 17.52
C ALA A 54 13.64 10.98 17.36
N ILE A 55 12.92 11.65 16.44
CA ILE A 55 13.16 13.06 16.09
C ILE A 55 12.16 14.00 16.79
N TYR A 56 10.88 13.65 16.80
CA TYR A 56 9.77 14.51 17.24
C TYR A 56 9.08 14.04 18.53
N GLY A 57 9.51 12.92 19.08
CA GLY A 57 8.99 12.38 20.34
C GLY A 57 7.78 11.46 20.15
N TYR A 58 7.35 10.89 21.29
CA TYR A 58 6.35 9.81 21.32
C TYR A 58 4.94 10.24 20.89
N VAL A 59 4.54 11.48 21.16
CA VAL A 59 3.19 11.97 20.82
C VAL A 59 3.00 11.99 19.31
N SER A 60 3.94 12.56 18.57
CA SER A 60 3.88 12.64 17.11
C SER A 60 3.91 11.25 16.45
N ALA A 61 4.70 10.33 17.01
CA ALA A 61 4.76 8.95 16.53
C ALA A 61 3.46 8.20 16.76
N LEU A 62 2.82 8.35 17.94
CA LEU A 62 1.54 7.71 18.25
C LEU A 62 0.40 8.26 17.39
N VAL A 63 0.34 9.57 17.19
CA VAL A 63 -0.66 10.20 16.31
C VAL A 63 -0.50 9.69 14.88
N LEU A 64 0.73 9.66 14.37
CA LEU A 64 1.01 9.17 13.02
C LEU A 64 0.61 7.70 12.85
N LEU A 65 0.96 6.86 13.81
CA LEU A 65 0.65 5.44 13.78
C LEU A 65 -0.86 5.19 13.87
N GLY A 66 -1.55 5.93 14.75
CA GLY A 66 -3.00 5.85 14.90
C GLY A 66 -3.74 6.27 13.64
N PHE A 67 -3.39 7.42 13.06
CA PHE A 67 -3.98 7.86 11.78
C PHE A 67 -3.60 6.95 10.62
N GLY A 68 -2.36 6.45 10.56
CA GLY A 68 -1.93 5.49 9.56
C GLY A 68 -2.77 4.21 9.59
N ILE A 69 -3.01 3.65 10.77
CA ILE A 69 -3.88 2.47 10.94
C ILE A 69 -5.31 2.79 10.54
N LEU A 70 -5.87 3.93 10.96
CA LEU A 70 -7.23 4.35 10.58
C LEU A 70 -7.38 4.50 9.07
N VAL A 71 -6.44 5.17 8.42
CA VAL A 71 -6.44 5.34 6.95
C VAL A 71 -6.34 3.99 6.26
N ASN A 72 -5.48 3.08 6.76
CA ASN A 72 -5.34 1.75 6.20
C ASN A 72 -6.62 0.93 6.33
N LEU A 73 -7.23 0.89 7.52
CA LEU A 73 -8.49 0.20 7.76
C LEU A 73 -9.63 0.76 6.90
N PHE A 74 -9.70 2.08 6.76
CA PHE A 74 -10.71 2.72 5.92
C PHE A 74 -10.50 2.39 4.44
N THR A 75 -9.26 2.41 3.99
CA THR A 75 -8.89 2.09 2.61
C THR A 75 -9.20 0.64 2.28
N ASP A 76 -8.79 -0.28 3.14
CA ASP A 76 -8.92 -1.73 2.90
C ASP A 76 -10.37 -2.22 3.03
N ASN A 77 -11.13 -1.68 3.99
CA ASN A 77 -12.48 -2.18 4.28
C ASN A 77 -13.60 -1.42 3.54
N ILE A 78 -13.37 -0.17 3.14
CA ILE A 78 -14.41 0.68 2.56
C ILE A 78 -14.10 1.06 1.11
N LEU A 79 -12.90 1.57 0.85
CA LEU A 79 -12.52 2.03 -0.49
C LEU A 79 -12.26 0.88 -1.46
N GLN A 80 -11.50 -0.12 -1.05
CA GLN A 80 -11.17 -1.25 -1.93
C GLN A 80 -12.42 -2.02 -2.39
N PRO A 81 -13.35 -2.45 -1.52
CA PRO A 81 -14.52 -3.19 -1.97
C PRO A 81 -15.50 -2.37 -2.83
N LYS A 82 -15.48 -1.01 -2.70
CA LYS A 82 -16.32 -0.12 -3.53
C LYS A 82 -15.75 0.15 -4.92
N ILE A 83 -14.43 0.15 -5.05
CA ILE A 83 -13.72 0.51 -6.29
C ILE A 83 -13.37 -0.74 -7.09
N VAL A 84 -13.03 -1.82 -6.42
CA VAL A 84 -12.72 -3.10 -7.05
C VAL A 84 -14.02 -3.91 -7.14
N ASN A 85 -14.60 -3.99 -8.33
CA ASN A 85 -15.66 -4.96 -8.59
C ASN A 85 -15.19 -6.35 -8.16
N LYS A 86 -16.07 -7.11 -7.49
CA LYS A 86 -15.89 -8.39 -6.77
C LYS A 86 -15.09 -9.51 -7.46
N HIS A 87 -14.40 -9.27 -8.56
CA HIS A 87 -13.73 -10.29 -9.37
C HIS A 87 -12.20 -10.35 -9.20
N THR A 88 -11.60 -9.47 -8.40
CA THR A 88 -10.17 -9.52 -8.10
C THR A 88 -9.96 -9.70 -6.60
N GLU A 89 -10.28 -10.88 -6.09
CA GLU A 89 -9.71 -11.34 -4.85
C GLU A 89 -8.21 -11.59 -5.09
N ILE A 90 -7.42 -10.54 -4.91
CA ILE A 90 -5.98 -10.71 -4.81
C ILE A 90 -5.76 -11.38 -3.46
N SER A 91 -5.59 -12.68 -3.49
CA SER A 91 -5.28 -13.45 -2.30
C SER A 91 -3.98 -12.92 -1.70
N PHE A 92 -3.95 -12.74 -0.37
CA PHE A 92 -2.72 -12.45 0.38
C PHE A 92 -1.55 -13.34 -0.08
N VAL A 93 -1.84 -14.64 -0.29
CA VAL A 93 -0.89 -15.64 -0.76
C VAL A 93 -0.29 -15.26 -2.12
N THR A 94 -1.09 -14.77 -3.05
CA THR A 94 -0.64 -14.37 -4.39
C THR A 94 0.32 -13.18 -4.34
N SER A 95 0.00 -12.18 -3.52
CA SER A 95 0.87 -11.01 -3.34
C SER A 95 2.17 -11.39 -2.63
N PHE A 96 2.09 -12.26 -1.62
CA PHE A 96 3.24 -12.73 -0.87
C PHE A 96 4.21 -13.54 -1.73
N ILE A 97 3.68 -14.45 -2.55
CA ILE A 97 4.47 -15.22 -3.52
C ILE A 97 5.10 -14.27 -4.56
N GLY A 98 4.35 -13.29 -5.06
CA GLY A 98 4.87 -12.28 -5.97
C GLY A 98 6.04 -11.48 -5.40
N ILE A 99 5.98 -11.13 -4.11
CA ILE A 99 7.07 -10.43 -3.41
C ILE A 99 8.31 -11.31 -3.31
N ILE A 100 8.16 -12.57 -2.89
CA ILE A 100 9.29 -13.51 -2.72
C ILE A 100 9.93 -13.80 -4.08
N CYS A 101 9.15 -14.15 -5.09
CA CYS A 101 9.67 -14.42 -6.43
C CYS A 101 10.31 -13.17 -7.07
N GLY A 102 9.72 -11.99 -6.83
CA GLY A 102 10.28 -10.73 -7.30
C GLY A 102 11.63 -10.42 -6.64
N LEU A 103 11.73 -10.64 -5.33
CA LEU A 103 12.95 -10.42 -4.57
C LEU A 103 14.10 -11.33 -5.06
N GLU A 104 13.82 -12.62 -5.34
CA GLU A 104 14.83 -13.56 -5.83
C GLU A 104 15.30 -13.27 -7.26
N THR A 105 14.41 -12.78 -8.13
CA THR A 105 14.73 -12.54 -9.55
C THR A 105 15.39 -11.22 -9.83
N ILE A 106 14.92 -10.13 -9.21
CA ILE A 106 15.32 -8.75 -9.54
C ILE A 106 15.88 -8.01 -8.31
N GLY A 107 15.93 -8.66 -7.15
CA GLY A 107 16.36 -8.05 -5.89
C GLY A 107 15.33 -7.08 -5.32
N ILE A 108 15.79 -6.01 -4.66
CA ILE A 108 14.93 -5.05 -3.97
C ILE A 108 13.85 -4.44 -4.88
N LEU A 109 14.15 -4.20 -6.15
CA LEU A 109 13.17 -3.74 -7.14
C LEU A 109 12.07 -4.76 -7.41
N GLY A 110 12.35 -6.04 -7.21
CA GLY A 110 11.39 -7.12 -7.37
C GLY A 110 10.28 -7.12 -6.32
N ILE A 111 10.51 -6.53 -5.14
CA ILE A 111 9.47 -6.36 -4.10
C ILE A 111 8.33 -5.49 -4.64
N PHE A 112 8.65 -4.50 -5.48
CA PHE A 112 7.68 -3.60 -6.10
C PHE A 112 7.06 -4.17 -7.37
N ILE A 113 7.88 -4.75 -8.24
CA ILE A 113 7.47 -5.24 -9.55
C ILE A 113 6.81 -6.62 -9.45
N GLY A 114 7.27 -7.48 -8.53
CA GLY A 114 6.80 -8.84 -8.35
C GLY A 114 5.28 -8.97 -8.19
N PRO A 115 4.65 -8.31 -7.21
CA PRO A 115 3.21 -8.37 -7.03
C PRO A 115 2.41 -7.85 -8.22
N VAL A 116 2.92 -6.82 -8.91
CA VAL A 116 2.24 -6.24 -10.08
C VAL A 116 2.26 -7.21 -11.26
N VAL A 117 3.44 -7.77 -11.58
CA VAL A 117 3.60 -8.73 -12.68
C VAL A 117 2.81 -10.01 -12.39
N PHE A 118 2.89 -10.52 -11.16
CA PHE A 118 2.19 -11.74 -10.76
C PHE A 118 0.67 -11.57 -10.82
N ASN A 119 0.15 -10.44 -10.39
CA ASN A 119 -1.26 -10.09 -10.50
C ASN A 119 -1.74 -9.98 -11.94
N LEU A 120 -0.96 -9.32 -12.80
CA LEU A 120 -1.25 -9.24 -14.22
C LEU A 120 -1.30 -10.63 -14.86
N ALA A 121 -0.34 -11.50 -14.53
CA ALA A 121 -0.29 -12.88 -15.04
C ALA A 121 -1.53 -13.68 -14.63
N ILE A 122 -1.92 -13.64 -13.36
CA ILE A 122 -3.11 -14.36 -12.85
C ILE A 122 -4.40 -13.81 -13.50
N THR A 123 -4.51 -12.50 -13.62
CA THR A 123 -5.67 -11.86 -14.26
C THR A 123 -5.79 -12.28 -15.72
N PHE A 124 -4.68 -12.34 -16.44
CA PHE A 124 -4.63 -12.81 -17.82
C PHE A 124 -5.05 -14.27 -17.95
N ILE A 125 -4.54 -15.15 -17.07
CA ILE A 125 -4.88 -16.58 -17.06
C ILE A 125 -6.38 -16.78 -16.77
N LYS A 126 -6.92 -16.09 -15.76
CA LYS A 126 -8.36 -16.15 -15.42
C LYS A 126 -9.24 -15.70 -16.58
N LYS A 127 -8.86 -14.61 -17.25
CA LYS A 127 -9.60 -14.07 -18.39
C LYS A 127 -9.58 -15.00 -19.61
N THR A 128 -8.47 -15.68 -19.84
CA THR A 128 -8.33 -16.68 -20.92
C THR A 128 -9.15 -17.93 -20.66
N LEU A 129 -9.17 -18.42 -19.40
CA LEU A 129 -9.96 -19.57 -19.00
C LEU A 129 -11.47 -19.30 -19.03
N GLN A 130 -11.91 -18.09 -18.72
CA GLN A 130 -13.34 -17.71 -18.86
C GLN A 130 -13.78 -17.66 -20.31
N ARG A 131 -12.90 -17.23 -21.23
CA ARG A 131 -13.18 -17.16 -22.65
C ARG A 131 -13.33 -18.54 -23.33
N GLN A 132 -12.79 -19.59 -22.71
CA GLN A 132 -12.93 -20.98 -23.22
C GLN A 132 -14.21 -21.67 -22.71
N LYS A 133 -14.91 -21.07 -21.74
CA LYS A 133 -16.17 -21.61 -21.19
C LYS A 133 -17.43 -21.04 -21.84
N ASP A 134 -17.31 -19.94 -22.56
CA ASP A 134 -18.37 -19.33 -23.36
C ASP A 134 -18.22 -19.74 -24.85
#